data_17c3299baae49b5ce626d309f2587720
#
_entry.id   17c3299baae49b5ce626d309f2587720
#
_cell.length_a   1.000
_cell.length_b   1.000
_cell.length_c   1.000
_cell.angle_alpha   90.00
_cell.angle_beta   90.00
_cell.angle_gamma   90.00
#
_symmetry.space_group_name_H-M   'P 1'
#
loop_
_entity.id
_entity.type
_entity.pdbx_description
1 polymer ?
#
loop_
_entity_poly.entity_id
_entity_poly.type
_entity_poly.pdbx_seq_one_letter_code
_entity_poly.pdbx_strand_id
1 'polypeptide(L)' 'MAIIRTVDKKKIEIEIGGAMLEEEIGHVAASKVPMVKLKRAGEDRFVWVNARHIVSFEDDDAG' A
#
# COMPACT_ATOMS: atom_id res chain seq x y z
N MET A 1 8.13 3.73 -6.22
CA MET A 1 7.96 3.24 -4.85
C MET A 1 6.96 4.11 -4.11
N ALA A 2 6.05 3.51 -3.40
CA ALA A 2 5.09 4.26 -2.62
C ALA A 2 5.29 4.03 -1.13
N ILE A 3 4.88 5.01 -0.34
CA ILE A 3 4.97 4.93 1.12
C ILE A 3 3.55 5.02 1.66
N ILE A 4 3.14 4.00 2.40
CA ILE A 4 1.82 3.92 3.00
C ILE A 4 1.90 4.28 4.48
N ARG A 5 0.95 5.10 4.93
CA ARG A 5 0.78 5.39 6.35
C ARG A 5 -0.54 4.81 6.79
N THR A 6 -0.52 4.08 7.88
CA THR A 6 -1.70 3.38 8.39
C THR A 6 -2.27 4.05 9.65
N VAL A 7 -3.48 3.63 10.03
CA VAL A 7 -4.18 4.22 11.19
C VAL A 7 -3.43 4.01 12.50
N ASP A 8 -2.60 2.97 12.59
CA ASP A 8 -1.78 2.71 13.77
C ASP A 8 -0.42 3.39 13.70
N LYS A 9 -0.30 4.37 12.79
CA LYS A 9 0.89 5.21 12.63
C LYS A 9 2.11 4.47 12.12
N LYS A 10 1.92 3.35 11.47
CA LYS A 10 3.01 2.63 10.82
C LYS A 10 3.27 3.20 9.44
N LYS A 11 4.51 3.10 9.02
CA LYS A 11 4.96 3.53 7.70
C LYS A 11 5.49 2.30 6.97
N ILE A 12 4.95 2.04 5.79
CA ILE A 12 5.33 0.87 5.01
C ILE A 12 5.78 1.33 3.63
N GLU A 13 7.00 1.00 3.27
CA GLU A 13 7.51 1.29 1.93
C GLU A 13 7.27 0.07 1.04
N ILE A 14 6.65 0.30 -0.10
CA ILE A 14 6.30 -0.78 -1.03
C ILE A 14 6.92 -0.53 -2.39
N GLU A 15 7.11 -1.62 -3.15
CA GLU A 15 7.82 -1.57 -4.42
C GLU A 15 7.06 -0.84 -5.51
N ILE A 16 5.74 -0.97 -5.58
CA ILE A 16 4.95 -0.33 -6.62
C ILE A 16 4.76 1.16 -6.36
N GLY A 17 4.48 1.90 -7.43
CA GLY A 17 4.20 3.34 -7.32
C GLY A 17 2.77 3.63 -6.87
N GLY A 18 2.51 4.89 -6.57
CA GLY A 18 1.20 5.32 -6.07
C GLY A 18 0.05 5.06 -7.02
N ALA A 19 0.27 5.18 -8.33
CA ALA A 19 -0.79 4.94 -9.32
C ALA A 19 -1.24 3.48 -9.29
N MET A 20 -0.29 2.54 -9.22
CA MET A 20 -0.62 1.13 -9.13
C MET A 20 -1.24 0.78 -7.79
N LEU A 21 -0.76 1.41 -6.73
CA LEU A 21 -1.33 1.20 -5.40
C LEU A 21 -2.80 1.66 -5.37
N GLU A 22 -3.09 2.82 -5.94
CA GLU A 22 -4.45 3.33 -6.02
C GLU A 22 -5.37 2.34 -6.73
N GLU A 23 -4.88 1.76 -7.83
CA GLU A 23 -5.63 0.77 -8.57
C GLU A 23 -5.89 -0.49 -7.75
N GLU A 24 -4.87 -0.98 -7.05
CA GLU A 24 -5.00 -2.15 -6.19
C GLU A 24 -6.00 -1.92 -5.06
N ILE A 25 -5.94 -0.76 -4.45
CA ILE A 25 -6.88 -0.38 -3.39
C ILE A 25 -8.30 -0.34 -3.96
N GLY A 26 -8.46 0.22 -5.15
CA GLY A 26 -9.76 0.29 -5.81
C GLY A 26 -10.38 -1.08 -6.05
N HIS A 27 -9.56 -2.07 -6.39
CA HIS A 27 -10.04 -3.44 -6.65
C HIS A 27 -10.62 -4.11 -5.41
N VAL A 28 -10.14 -3.76 -4.23
CA VAL A 28 -10.55 -4.42 -3.00
C VAL A 28 -11.43 -3.56 -2.11
N ALA A 29 -11.60 -2.29 -2.44
CA ALA A 29 -12.30 -1.34 -1.57
C ALA A 29 -13.72 -1.76 -1.20
N ALA A 30 -14.43 -2.42 -2.11
CA ALA A 30 -15.79 -2.87 -1.90
C ALA A 30 -15.88 -4.30 -1.36
N SER A 31 -14.76 -4.94 -1.15
CA SER A 31 -14.73 -6.32 -0.67
C SER A 31 -15.02 -6.40 0.82
N LYS A 32 -15.54 -7.54 1.27
CA LYS A 32 -15.77 -7.77 2.69
C LYS A 32 -14.45 -7.79 3.46
N VAL A 33 -13.41 -8.30 2.81
CA VAL A 33 -12.06 -8.34 3.39
C VAL A 33 -11.14 -7.59 2.42
N PRO A 34 -11.03 -6.27 2.57
CA PRO A 34 -10.28 -5.45 1.62
C PRO A 34 -8.78 -5.48 1.86
N MET A 35 -8.19 -6.66 1.71
CA MET A 35 -6.75 -6.86 1.93
C MET A 35 -6.00 -6.76 0.60
N VAL A 36 -4.91 -6.01 0.62
CA VAL A 36 -4.03 -5.84 -0.53
C VAL A 36 -2.70 -6.51 -0.23
N LYS A 37 -2.25 -7.38 -1.14
CA LYS A 37 -0.96 -8.03 -1.02
C LYS A 37 0.08 -7.16 -1.74
N LEU A 38 1.04 -6.66 -1.01
CA LEU A 38 2.04 -5.75 -1.52
C LEU A 38 3.44 -6.23 -1.19
N LYS A 39 4.36 -6.02 -2.12
CA LYS A 39 5.75 -6.38 -1.89
C LYS A 39 6.49 -5.21 -1.27
N ARG A 40 7.19 -5.46 -0.17
CA ARG A 40 7.98 -4.42 0.49
C ARG A 40 9.16 -4.00 -0.39
N ALA A 41 9.42 -2.70 -0.40
CA ALA A 41 10.54 -2.16 -1.16
C ALA A 41 11.86 -2.66 -0.57
N GLY A 42 12.74 -3.15 -1.45
CA GLY A 42 14.06 -3.61 -1.04
C GLY A 42 14.08 -4.97 -0.34
N GLU A 43 12.94 -5.64 -0.22
CA GLU A 43 12.84 -6.95 0.41
C GLU A 43 12.11 -7.92 -0.50
N ASP A 44 12.41 -9.19 -0.33
CA ASP A 44 11.71 -10.25 -1.04
C ASP A 44 10.58 -10.81 -0.18
N ARG A 45 9.78 -9.89 0.34
CA ARG A 45 8.68 -10.22 1.27
C ARG A 45 7.43 -9.48 0.87
N PHE A 46 6.29 -10.13 1.09
CA PHE A 46 4.99 -9.51 0.87
C PHE A 46 4.34 -9.17 2.20
N VAL A 47 3.54 -8.13 2.21
CA VAL A 47 2.75 -7.74 3.37
C VAL A 47 1.30 -7.60 2.92
N TRP A 48 0.39 -8.05 3.76
CA TRP A 48 -1.05 -7.87 3.53
C TRP A 48 -1.50 -6.65 4.33
N VAL A 49 -2.07 -5.70 3.65
CA VAL A 49 -2.53 -4.45 4.28
C VAL A 49 -4.02 -4.30 4.05
N ASN A 50 -4.75 -3.98 5.12
CA ASN A 50 -6.17 -3.69 5.00
C ASN A 50 -6.31 -2.29 4.39
N ALA A 51 -6.94 -2.22 3.22
CA ALA A 51 -7.09 -0.95 2.50
C ALA A 51 -7.81 0.11 3.34
N ARG A 52 -8.69 -0.30 4.25
CA ARG A 52 -9.41 0.63 5.12
C ARG A 52 -8.54 1.20 6.24
N HIS A 53 -7.40 0.59 6.50
CA HIS A 53 -6.45 1.07 7.50
C HIS A 53 -5.43 2.04 6.91
N ILE A 54 -5.47 2.26 5.61
CA ILE A 54 -4.56 3.20 4.96
C ILE A 54 -5.11 4.61 5.13
N VAL A 55 -4.37 5.45 5.84
CA VAL A 55 -4.73 6.85 6.04
C VAL A 55 -4.33 7.68 4.85
N SER A 56 -3.11 7.43 4.35
CA SER A 56 -2.58 8.16 3.22
C SER A 56 -1.46 7.36 2.57
N PHE A 57 -1.17 7.68 1.33
CA PHE A 57 0.02 7.16 0.68
C PHE A 57 0.59 8.22 -0.24
N GLU A 58 1.87 8.13 -0.49
CA GLU A 58 2.56 9.07 -1.35
C GLU A 58 3.61 8.34 -2.16
N ASP A 59 3.93 8.90 -3.31
CA ASP A 59 5.03 8.38 -4.11
C ASP A 59 6.33 8.96 -3.60
N ASP A 60 7.27 8.07 -3.33
CA ASP A 60 8.64 8.47 -3.11
C ASP A 60 9.33 8.44 -4.47
N ASP A 61 8.91 9.34 -5.31
CA ASP A 61 9.43 9.43 -6.67
C ASP A 61 10.55 10.44 -6.70
N ALA A 62 11.73 9.93 -6.53
CA ALA A 62 12.92 10.77 -6.53
C ALA A 62 13.40 11.09 -7.93
N GLY A 63 12.73 10.56 -8.93
CA GLY A 63 13.22 10.73 -10.26
C GLY A 63 12.43 11.49 -11.17
#